data_d2d96cb5978cd505abf2f7d4faddedbe
#
_entry.id   d2d96cb5978cd505abf2f7d4faddedbe
#
_cell.length_a   1.000
_cell.length_b   1.000
_cell.length_c   1.000
_cell.angle_alpha   90.00
_cell.angle_beta   90.00
_cell.angle_gamma   90.00
#
_symmetry.space_group_name_H-M   'P 1'
#
loop_
_entity.id
_entity.type
_entity.pdbx_description
1 polymer ?
#
loop_
_entity_poly.entity_id
_entity_poly.type
_entity_poly.pdbx_seq_one_letter_code
_entity_poly.pdbx_strand_id
1 'polypeptide(L)'
;MASSLPSESEYPSTPLFTPTPRFLATLQTLRTQHLLDPASESLAYHSSLEAYVRKLCLLASSPSFTDDAPSVLKDGPSEALLLAANAQHVRRWEKPRSSYPEGLAGYKMWRTQLNKFHKEVAEEAMRTCGYRDAEDPELFRRVGELLLKKTLARPPLPAKLSDLRDPEMHLFEDAICLTFLALQFSSFASTVSDSDKLVGIVRKTWAKMTGLGRHVAGEELVGGLDDELKAVVLKAVSE
;
A
#
# COMPACT_ATOMS: atom_id res chain seq x y z
N MET A 1 13.01 -13.11 15.29
CA MET A 1 14.05 -12.25 14.68
C MET A 1 13.33 -11.41 13.64
N ALA A 2 13.33 -10.09 13.78
CA ALA A 2 12.70 -9.20 12.81
C ALA A 2 13.40 -9.37 11.47
N SER A 3 12.65 -9.73 10.42
CA SER A 3 13.13 -9.71 9.04
C SER A 3 13.57 -8.26 8.75
N SER A 4 14.86 -8.06 8.54
CA SER A 4 15.41 -6.76 8.17
C SER A 4 14.79 -6.36 6.84
N LEU A 5 14.14 -5.20 6.80
CA LEU A 5 13.79 -4.55 5.55
C LEU A 5 15.04 -4.49 4.67
N PRO A 6 14.93 -4.76 3.35
CA PRO A 6 16.07 -4.66 2.45
C PRO A 6 16.71 -3.28 2.61
N SER A 7 18.05 -3.25 2.70
CA SER A 7 18.80 -2.01 2.83
C SER A 7 18.63 -1.15 1.58
N GLU A 8 18.65 0.16 1.72
CA GLU A 8 18.57 1.11 0.58
C GLU A 8 19.62 0.84 -0.52
N SER A 9 20.67 0.09 -0.23
CA SER A 9 21.73 -0.27 -1.18
C SER A 9 21.35 -1.36 -2.18
N GLU A 10 20.24 -2.08 -2.00
CA GLU A 10 19.80 -3.14 -2.92
C GLU A 10 18.90 -2.63 -4.06
N TYR A 11 18.50 -1.37 -4.03
CA TYR A 11 17.73 -0.77 -5.10
C TYR A 11 18.64 0.00 -6.06
N PRO A 12 18.45 -0.11 -7.39
CA PRO A 12 19.22 0.69 -8.31
C PRO A 12 19.05 2.17 -7.98
N SER A 13 20.18 2.85 -7.83
CA SER A 13 20.31 4.23 -7.39
C SER A 13 19.77 5.29 -8.38
N THR A 14 19.14 4.86 -9.46
CA THR A 14 18.58 5.76 -10.46
C THR A 14 17.06 5.83 -10.24
N PRO A 15 16.52 6.85 -9.58
CA PRO A 15 15.09 7.07 -9.57
C PRO A 15 14.66 7.39 -10.99
N LEU A 16 13.71 6.61 -11.51
CA LEU A 16 13.05 6.85 -12.79
C LEU A 16 12.23 8.15 -12.76
N PHE A 17 12.03 8.66 -11.57
CA PHE A 17 11.45 9.97 -11.28
C PHE A 17 12.53 10.82 -10.56
N THR A 18 12.84 12.01 -11.10
CA THR A 18 13.73 12.98 -10.43
C THR A 18 12.94 13.76 -9.39
N PRO A 19 13.21 13.55 -8.07
CA PRO A 19 12.49 14.25 -7.03
C PRO A 19 12.67 15.77 -7.14
N THR A 20 11.57 16.50 -7.23
CA THR A 20 11.57 17.97 -7.20
C THR A 20 11.66 18.48 -5.76
N PRO A 21 12.13 19.74 -5.52
CA PRO A 21 12.13 20.30 -4.17
C PRO A 21 10.75 20.29 -3.50
N ARG A 22 9.67 20.56 -4.26
CA ARG A 22 8.28 20.52 -3.72
C ARG A 22 7.84 19.10 -3.36
N PHE A 23 8.25 18.08 -4.13
CA PHE A 23 8.00 16.69 -3.80
C PHE A 23 8.69 16.29 -2.49
N LEU A 24 9.98 16.58 -2.35
CA LEU A 24 10.74 16.27 -1.12
C LEU A 24 10.17 16.99 0.10
N ALA A 25 9.78 18.26 -0.06
CA ALA A 25 9.12 19.01 1.00
C ALA A 25 7.78 18.40 1.42
N THR A 26 6.99 17.88 0.46
CA THR A 26 5.72 17.20 0.75
C THR A 26 5.94 15.91 1.51
N LEU A 27 6.91 15.08 1.08
CA LEU A 27 7.27 13.88 1.83
C LEU A 27 7.72 14.19 3.26
N GLN A 28 8.55 15.23 3.44
CA GLN A 28 8.99 15.65 4.77
C GLN A 28 7.82 16.14 5.64
N THR A 29 6.86 16.87 5.04
CA THR A 29 5.64 17.31 5.73
C THR A 29 4.80 16.13 6.19
N LEU A 30 4.56 15.14 5.31
CA LEU A 30 3.84 13.92 5.67
C LEU A 30 4.58 13.11 6.73
N ARG A 31 5.91 12.97 6.60
CA ARG A 31 6.76 12.28 7.59
C ARG A 31 6.64 12.93 8.98
N THR A 32 6.64 14.26 9.04
CA THR A 32 6.46 14.98 10.31
C THR A 32 5.10 14.66 10.94
N GLN A 33 4.04 14.53 10.14
CA GLN A 33 2.73 14.12 10.63
C GLN A 33 2.74 12.67 11.14
N HIS A 34 3.44 11.74 10.48
CA HIS A 34 3.56 10.36 10.95
C HIS A 34 4.29 10.25 12.31
N LEU A 35 5.26 11.14 12.57
CA LEU A 35 5.96 11.20 13.85
C LEU A 35 5.05 11.62 15.03
N LEU A 36 3.88 12.21 14.74
CA LEU A 36 2.89 12.57 15.76
C LEU A 36 1.98 11.41 16.17
N ASP A 37 2.14 10.24 15.59
CA ASP A 37 1.34 9.05 15.94
C ASP A 37 1.60 8.63 17.38
N PRO A 38 0.56 8.63 18.26
CA PRO A 38 0.69 8.21 19.65
C PRO A 38 1.19 6.78 19.83
N ALA A 39 0.90 5.90 18.85
CA ALA A 39 1.36 4.51 18.85
C ALA A 39 2.78 4.35 18.29
N SER A 40 3.37 5.39 17.68
CA SER A 40 4.69 5.37 17.03
C SER A 40 4.83 4.31 15.91
N GLU A 41 3.72 3.82 15.36
CA GLU A 41 3.69 2.77 14.33
C GLU A 41 3.65 3.36 12.91
N SER A 42 3.11 4.56 12.77
CA SER A 42 2.78 5.16 11.48
C SER A 42 4.00 5.34 10.58
N LEU A 43 5.13 5.77 11.13
CA LEU A 43 6.35 5.99 10.36
C LEU A 43 6.93 4.68 9.78
N ALA A 44 6.98 3.61 10.59
CA ALA A 44 7.43 2.30 10.13
C ALA A 44 6.54 1.74 9.02
N TYR A 45 5.21 1.91 9.18
CA TYR A 45 4.24 1.53 8.16
C TYR A 45 4.50 2.23 6.81
N HIS A 46 4.72 3.54 6.82
CA HIS A 46 4.93 4.31 5.57
C HIS A 46 6.27 3.99 4.91
N SER A 47 7.33 3.84 5.70
CA SER A 47 8.64 3.42 5.17
C SER A 47 8.55 2.05 4.48
N SER A 48 7.85 1.11 5.09
CA SER A 48 7.60 -0.21 4.52
C SER A 48 6.73 -0.13 3.25
N LEU A 49 5.65 0.67 3.28
CA LEU A 49 4.76 0.82 2.14
C LEU A 49 5.48 1.42 0.93
N GLU A 50 6.27 2.47 1.12
CA GLU A 50 7.06 3.06 0.04
C GLU A 50 8.10 2.07 -0.51
N ALA A 51 8.77 1.31 0.35
CA ALA A 51 9.74 0.28 -0.06
C ALA A 51 9.06 -0.79 -0.93
N TYR A 52 7.88 -1.29 -0.55
CA TYR A 52 7.13 -2.25 -1.37
C TYR A 52 6.63 -1.64 -2.67
N VAL A 53 6.18 -0.38 -2.69
CA VAL A 53 5.81 0.31 -3.94
C VAL A 53 6.99 0.34 -4.91
N ARG A 54 8.16 0.76 -4.46
CA ARG A 54 9.38 0.82 -5.28
C ARG A 54 9.79 -0.57 -5.78
N LYS A 55 9.80 -1.56 -4.90
CA LYS A 55 10.12 -2.94 -5.22
C LYS A 55 9.18 -3.54 -6.28
N LEU A 56 7.88 -3.41 -6.08
CA LEU A 56 6.89 -3.93 -7.02
C LEU A 56 7.00 -3.27 -8.39
N CYS A 57 7.21 -1.95 -8.47
CA CYS A 57 7.42 -1.27 -9.74
C CYS A 57 8.70 -1.75 -10.44
N LEU A 58 9.79 -1.96 -9.69
CA LEU A 58 11.03 -2.51 -10.24
C LEU A 58 10.83 -3.93 -10.79
N LEU A 59 10.20 -4.81 -10.03
CA LEU A 59 9.93 -6.19 -10.44
C LEU A 59 8.97 -6.23 -11.65
N ALA A 60 7.93 -5.39 -11.66
CA ALA A 60 6.99 -5.29 -12.78
C ALA A 60 7.66 -4.82 -14.08
N SER A 61 8.79 -4.10 -13.99
CA SER A 61 9.58 -3.63 -15.12
C SER A 61 10.67 -4.64 -15.55
N SER A 62 10.89 -5.70 -14.78
CA SER A 62 11.94 -6.69 -15.04
C SER A 62 11.49 -7.72 -16.09
N PRO A 63 12.31 -7.98 -17.13
CA PRO A 63 12.04 -9.01 -18.14
C PRO A 63 11.86 -10.43 -17.57
N SER A 64 12.44 -10.70 -16.40
CA SER A 64 12.32 -12.00 -15.73
C SER A 64 10.92 -12.24 -15.13
N PHE A 65 10.11 -11.20 -15.00
CA PHE A 65 8.79 -11.30 -14.39
C PHE A 65 7.62 -11.11 -15.34
N THR A 66 7.80 -10.27 -16.37
CA THR A 66 6.74 -10.01 -17.36
C THR A 66 7.34 -9.71 -18.72
N ASP A 67 6.98 -10.50 -19.73
CA ASP A 67 7.25 -10.14 -21.13
C ASP A 67 6.43 -8.89 -21.56
N ASP A 68 5.41 -8.50 -20.77
CA ASP A 68 4.44 -7.44 -21.03
C ASP A 68 4.36 -6.44 -19.85
N ALA A 69 5.48 -5.80 -19.47
CA ALA A 69 5.43 -4.73 -18.47
C ALA A 69 4.53 -3.59 -18.96
N PRO A 70 3.49 -3.18 -18.19
CA PRO A 70 2.68 -2.03 -18.55
C PRO A 70 3.54 -0.78 -18.75
N SER A 71 3.31 -0.04 -19.84
CA SER A 71 4.12 1.14 -20.17
C SER A 71 4.20 2.16 -19.03
N VAL A 72 3.12 2.30 -18.25
CA VAL A 72 3.04 3.21 -17.10
C VAL A 72 4.01 2.84 -15.95
N LEU A 73 4.51 1.60 -15.92
CA LEU A 73 5.43 1.12 -14.87
C LEU A 73 6.87 1.05 -15.33
N LYS A 74 7.15 1.22 -16.64
CA LYS A 74 8.51 1.11 -17.21
C LYS A 74 9.48 2.12 -16.63
N ASP A 75 8.94 3.28 -16.21
CA ASP A 75 9.70 4.38 -15.62
C ASP A 75 9.65 4.38 -14.09
N GLY A 76 9.26 3.25 -13.47
CA GLY A 76 9.11 3.10 -12.02
C GLY A 76 7.85 3.75 -11.46
N PRO A 77 7.80 3.97 -10.14
CA PRO A 77 6.63 4.57 -9.50
C PRO A 77 6.45 6.03 -9.92
N SER A 78 5.23 6.42 -10.25
CA SER A 78 4.90 7.82 -10.53
C SER A 78 5.02 8.70 -9.28
N GLU A 79 5.19 10.00 -9.47
CA GLU A 79 5.13 10.99 -8.38
C GLU A 79 3.83 10.86 -7.58
N ALA A 80 2.70 10.68 -8.26
CA ALA A 80 1.40 10.50 -7.63
C ALA A 80 1.35 9.26 -6.74
N LEU A 81 1.93 8.13 -7.20
CA LEU A 81 1.96 6.89 -6.44
C LEU A 81 2.80 7.03 -5.17
N LEU A 82 3.97 7.68 -5.26
CA LEU A 82 4.82 7.92 -4.09
C LEU A 82 4.17 8.88 -3.08
N LEU A 83 3.51 9.95 -3.55
CA LEU A 83 2.74 10.85 -2.69
C LEU A 83 1.58 10.10 -2.02
N ALA A 84 0.84 9.28 -2.75
CA ALA A 84 -0.25 8.48 -2.21
C ALA A 84 0.25 7.44 -1.19
N ALA A 85 1.39 6.78 -1.44
CA ALA A 85 1.98 5.83 -0.51
C ALA A 85 2.35 6.49 0.82
N ASN A 86 2.96 7.69 0.76
CA ASN A 86 3.33 8.43 1.95
C ASN A 86 2.14 9.09 2.68
N ALA A 87 0.99 9.24 2.01
CA ALA A 87 -0.24 9.75 2.62
C ALA A 87 -1.22 8.65 3.07
N GLN A 88 -1.02 7.40 2.66
CA GLN A 88 -1.86 6.28 3.05
C GLN A 88 -1.79 6.07 4.56
N HIS A 89 -2.92 6.12 5.25
CA HIS A 89 -3.05 6.04 6.72
C HIS A 89 -2.48 7.23 7.51
N VAL A 90 -2.09 8.34 6.85
CA VAL A 90 -1.66 9.55 7.57
C VAL A 90 -2.72 10.01 8.57
N ARG A 91 -2.32 10.29 9.80
CA ARG A 91 -3.19 10.73 10.91
C ARG A 91 -4.41 9.81 11.13
N ARG A 92 -4.28 8.50 10.82
CA ARG A 92 -5.36 7.52 10.96
C ARG A 92 -5.91 7.44 12.37
N TRP A 93 -5.10 7.69 13.39
CA TRP A 93 -5.50 7.70 14.81
C TRP A 93 -6.57 8.74 15.13
N GLU A 94 -6.70 9.82 14.34
CA GLU A 94 -7.74 10.83 14.49
C GLU A 94 -9.13 10.34 14.04
N LYS A 95 -9.20 9.23 13.35
CA LYS A 95 -10.41 8.60 12.84
C LYS A 95 -10.50 7.14 13.30
N PRO A 96 -10.55 6.88 14.63
CA PRO A 96 -10.53 5.51 15.13
C PRO A 96 -11.79 4.74 14.72
N ARG A 97 -11.66 3.44 14.53
CA ARG A 97 -12.78 2.56 14.15
C ARG A 97 -13.92 2.60 15.20
N SER A 98 -13.58 2.78 16.46
CA SER A 98 -14.54 2.86 17.58
C SER A 98 -15.50 4.04 17.51
N SER A 99 -15.19 5.08 16.73
CA SER A 99 -16.07 6.23 16.50
C SER A 99 -17.21 5.95 15.50
N TYR A 100 -17.29 4.73 14.97
CA TYR A 100 -18.28 4.34 13.96
C TYR A 100 -19.08 3.12 14.42
N PRO A 101 -20.34 2.96 13.97
CA PRO A 101 -21.18 1.82 14.36
C PRO A 101 -20.51 0.47 14.10
N GLU A 102 -20.85 -0.52 14.90
CA GLU A 102 -20.40 -1.88 14.68
C GLU A 102 -20.97 -2.50 13.40
N GLY A 103 -20.42 -3.65 13.01
CA GLY A 103 -20.85 -4.42 11.85
C GLY A 103 -20.34 -3.88 10.51
N LEU A 104 -20.79 -4.52 9.43
CA LEU A 104 -20.28 -4.30 8.07
C LEU A 104 -20.59 -2.89 7.54
N ALA A 105 -21.77 -2.37 7.83
CA ALA A 105 -22.18 -1.03 7.37
C ALA A 105 -21.30 0.06 8.00
N GLY A 106 -21.09 0.02 9.31
CA GLY A 106 -20.21 0.95 10.02
C GLY A 106 -18.74 0.80 9.59
N TYR A 107 -18.27 -0.42 9.32
CA TYR A 107 -16.94 -0.63 8.77
C TYR A 107 -16.77 0.01 7.37
N LYS A 108 -17.74 -0.15 6.49
CA LYS A 108 -17.71 0.47 5.14
C LYS A 108 -17.74 2.00 5.25
N MET A 109 -18.56 2.54 6.14
CA MET A 109 -18.63 3.99 6.38
C MET A 109 -17.29 4.53 6.88
N TRP A 110 -16.70 3.89 7.91
CA TRP A 110 -15.39 4.24 8.43
C TRP A 110 -14.32 4.23 7.32
N ARG A 111 -14.23 3.15 6.53
CA ARG A 111 -13.26 3.05 5.43
C ARG A 111 -13.42 4.17 4.40
N THR A 112 -14.65 4.51 4.05
CA THR A 112 -14.93 5.57 3.08
C THR A 112 -14.51 6.94 3.62
N GLN A 113 -14.84 7.24 4.87
CA GLN A 113 -14.45 8.50 5.51
C GLN A 113 -12.94 8.59 5.71
N LEU A 114 -12.30 7.49 6.09
CA LEU A 114 -10.87 7.42 6.26
C LEU A 114 -10.12 7.71 4.95
N ASN A 115 -10.54 7.09 3.85
CA ASN A 115 -9.94 7.33 2.54
C ASN A 115 -10.07 8.81 2.10
N LYS A 116 -11.24 9.43 2.35
CA LYS A 116 -11.44 10.86 2.09
C LYS A 116 -10.52 11.72 2.93
N PHE A 117 -10.40 11.40 4.21
CA PHE A 117 -9.52 12.13 5.13
C PHE A 117 -8.05 12.05 4.70
N HIS A 118 -7.56 10.87 4.33
CA HIS A 118 -6.19 10.73 3.81
C HIS A 118 -5.97 11.58 2.54
N LYS A 119 -6.95 11.60 1.63
CA LYS A 119 -6.89 12.45 0.44
C LYS A 119 -6.80 13.93 0.80
N GLU A 120 -7.64 14.41 1.71
CA GLU A 120 -7.66 15.80 2.16
C GLU A 120 -6.32 16.21 2.78
N VAL A 121 -5.77 15.38 3.66
CA VAL A 121 -4.45 15.63 4.30
C VAL A 121 -3.32 15.62 3.25
N ALA A 122 -3.34 14.69 2.29
CA ALA A 122 -2.36 14.66 1.21
C ALA A 122 -2.40 15.93 0.36
N GLU A 123 -3.59 16.34 -0.07
CA GLU A 123 -3.78 17.55 -0.90
C GLU A 123 -3.38 18.83 -0.14
N GLU A 124 -3.67 18.91 1.16
CA GLU A 124 -3.23 20.02 2.01
C GLU A 124 -1.69 20.10 2.08
N ALA A 125 -1.03 18.95 2.31
CA ALA A 125 0.43 18.88 2.33
C ALA A 125 1.03 19.29 0.98
N MET A 126 0.47 18.82 -0.13
CA MET A 126 0.89 19.21 -1.48
C MET A 126 0.77 20.73 -1.70
N ARG A 127 -0.38 21.33 -1.36
CA ARG A 127 -0.60 22.78 -1.49
C ARG A 127 0.39 23.59 -0.65
N THR A 128 0.63 23.15 0.59
CA THR A 128 1.59 23.79 1.51
C THR A 128 3.01 23.79 0.92
N CYS A 129 3.37 22.75 0.17
CA CYS A 129 4.69 22.57 -0.42
C CYS A 129 4.82 23.09 -1.86
N GLY A 130 3.84 23.85 -2.34
CA GLY A 130 3.94 24.60 -3.59
C GLY A 130 3.30 23.94 -4.81
N TYR A 131 2.55 22.83 -4.65
CA TYR A 131 1.66 22.35 -5.71
C TYR A 131 0.42 23.23 -5.79
N ARG A 132 -0.11 23.43 -7.00
CA ARG A 132 -1.26 24.29 -7.26
C ARG A 132 -2.32 23.53 -8.04
N ASP A 133 -3.58 23.60 -7.59
CA ASP A 133 -4.71 22.92 -8.26
C ASP A 133 -4.83 23.30 -9.74
N ALA A 134 -4.51 24.57 -10.09
CA ALA A 134 -4.58 25.05 -11.48
C ALA A 134 -3.39 24.62 -12.35
N GLU A 135 -2.22 24.38 -11.74
CA GLU A 135 -0.98 24.05 -12.46
C GLU A 135 -0.72 22.54 -12.49
N ASP A 136 -1.18 21.81 -11.45
CA ASP A 136 -0.96 20.39 -11.27
C ASP A 136 -2.27 19.57 -11.20
N PRO A 137 -3.34 19.87 -11.98
CA PRO A 137 -4.67 19.26 -11.79
C PRO A 137 -4.66 17.75 -11.94
N GLU A 138 -3.86 17.22 -12.86
CA GLU A 138 -3.74 15.78 -13.09
C GLU A 138 -3.04 15.05 -11.93
N LEU A 139 -2.06 15.68 -11.30
CA LEU A 139 -1.38 15.13 -10.14
C LEU A 139 -2.34 15.04 -8.95
N PHE A 140 -3.06 16.11 -8.63
CA PHE A 140 -4.09 16.10 -7.58
C PHE A 140 -5.18 15.07 -7.86
N ARG A 141 -5.67 15.00 -9.10
CA ARG A 141 -6.66 14.00 -9.50
C ARG A 141 -6.13 12.59 -9.26
N ARG A 142 -4.89 12.30 -9.69
CA ARG A 142 -4.29 10.95 -9.60
C ARG A 142 -4.01 10.53 -8.16
N VAL A 143 -3.43 11.39 -7.34
CA VAL A 143 -3.24 11.14 -5.90
C VAL A 143 -4.59 10.85 -5.23
N GLY A 144 -5.60 11.64 -5.53
CA GLY A 144 -6.95 11.44 -5.01
C GLY A 144 -7.58 10.11 -5.46
N GLU A 145 -7.39 9.69 -6.70
CA GLU A 145 -7.89 8.40 -7.21
C GLU A 145 -7.23 7.22 -6.51
N LEU A 146 -5.91 7.27 -6.32
CA LEU A 146 -5.14 6.25 -5.61
C LEU A 146 -5.62 6.11 -4.16
N LEU A 147 -5.72 7.21 -3.41
CA LEU A 147 -6.16 7.19 -2.01
C LEU A 147 -7.63 6.78 -1.84
N LEU A 148 -8.50 7.17 -2.78
CA LEU A 148 -9.90 6.77 -2.80
C LEU A 148 -10.14 5.38 -3.39
N LYS A 149 -9.10 4.74 -3.96
CA LYS A 149 -9.16 3.42 -4.62
C LYS A 149 -10.22 3.34 -5.72
N LYS A 150 -10.35 4.40 -6.53
CA LYS A 150 -11.42 4.54 -7.52
C LYS A 150 -11.37 3.51 -8.65
N THR A 151 -10.16 3.14 -9.07
CA THR A 151 -9.91 2.25 -10.22
C THR A 151 -9.53 0.84 -9.82
N LEU A 152 -9.59 0.53 -8.51
CA LEU A 152 -9.28 -0.80 -8.00
C LEU A 152 -10.33 -1.82 -8.47
N ALA A 153 -9.91 -2.80 -9.26
CA ALA A 153 -10.77 -3.88 -9.71
C ALA A 153 -11.12 -4.85 -8.57
N ARG A 154 -12.25 -5.50 -8.70
CA ARG A 154 -12.68 -6.55 -7.78
C ARG A 154 -12.12 -7.90 -8.23
N PRO A 155 -11.72 -8.78 -7.29
CA PRO A 155 -11.37 -10.16 -7.63
C PRO A 155 -12.53 -10.91 -8.34
N PRO A 156 -12.23 -11.88 -9.25
CA PRO A 156 -10.89 -12.33 -9.61
C PRO A 156 -10.16 -11.33 -10.50
N LEU A 157 -8.84 -11.17 -10.26
CA LEU A 157 -8.01 -10.29 -11.07
C LEU A 157 -7.47 -11.03 -12.31
N PRO A 158 -7.21 -10.31 -13.43
CA PRO A 158 -6.49 -10.86 -14.56
C PRO A 158 -5.13 -11.42 -14.14
N ALA A 159 -4.63 -12.42 -14.87
CA ALA A 159 -3.32 -13.02 -14.62
C ALA A 159 -2.18 -12.04 -14.94
N LYS A 160 -2.32 -11.24 -16.00
CA LYS A 160 -1.32 -10.28 -16.44
C LYS A 160 -1.61 -8.88 -15.91
N LEU A 161 -0.58 -8.17 -15.49
CA LEU A 161 -0.68 -6.76 -15.09
C LEU A 161 -1.14 -5.85 -16.24
N SER A 162 -0.72 -6.15 -17.48
CA SER A 162 -1.12 -5.41 -18.68
C SER A 162 -2.62 -5.45 -18.97
N ASP A 163 -3.32 -6.48 -18.49
CA ASP A 163 -4.77 -6.64 -18.69
C ASP A 163 -5.59 -5.85 -17.66
N LEU A 164 -4.93 -5.31 -16.63
CA LEU A 164 -5.58 -4.45 -15.65
C LEU A 164 -5.79 -3.04 -16.23
N ARG A 165 -6.96 -2.49 -16.00
CA ARG A 165 -7.28 -1.11 -16.39
C ARG A 165 -6.35 -0.07 -15.76
N ASP A 166 -5.89 -0.34 -14.54
CA ASP A 166 -5.01 0.54 -13.77
C ASP A 166 -3.97 -0.31 -13.01
N PRO A 167 -2.89 -0.73 -13.67
CA PRO A 167 -1.85 -1.53 -13.05
C PRO A 167 -1.21 -0.87 -11.82
N GLU A 168 -0.98 0.45 -11.87
CA GLU A 168 -0.38 1.20 -10.79
C GLU A 168 -1.24 1.18 -9.51
N MET A 169 -2.57 1.30 -9.65
CA MET A 169 -3.50 1.15 -8.52
C MET A 169 -3.40 -0.25 -7.89
N HIS A 170 -3.24 -1.28 -8.70
CA HIS A 170 -3.13 -2.65 -8.20
C HIS A 170 -1.80 -2.91 -7.52
N LEU A 171 -0.68 -2.38 -8.02
CA LEU A 171 0.60 -2.42 -7.31
C LEU A 171 0.56 -1.64 -5.99
N PHE A 172 -0.19 -0.55 -5.94
CA PHE A 172 -0.42 0.16 -4.68
C PHE A 172 -1.22 -0.68 -3.68
N GLU A 173 -2.26 -1.39 -4.11
CA GLU A 173 -3.00 -2.33 -3.25
C GLU A 173 -2.12 -3.51 -2.83
N ASP A 174 -1.29 -4.05 -3.71
CA ASP A 174 -0.30 -5.09 -3.39
C ASP A 174 0.65 -4.62 -2.28
N ALA A 175 1.23 -3.42 -2.43
CA ALA A 175 2.12 -2.85 -1.43
C ALA A 175 1.43 -2.67 -0.06
N ILE A 176 0.17 -2.25 -0.04
CA ILE A 176 -0.63 -2.15 1.19
C ILE A 176 -0.84 -3.52 1.83
N CYS A 177 -1.16 -4.54 1.03
CA CYS A 177 -1.34 -5.91 1.52
C CYS A 177 -0.03 -6.48 2.06
N LEU A 178 1.09 -6.28 1.36
CA LEU A 178 2.43 -6.71 1.80
C LEU A 178 2.84 -6.01 3.10
N THR A 179 2.63 -4.70 3.20
CA THR A 179 2.91 -3.95 4.44
C THR A 179 2.09 -4.46 5.62
N PHE A 180 0.80 -4.78 5.41
CA PHE A 180 -0.04 -5.40 6.43
C PHE A 180 0.51 -6.76 6.86
N LEU A 181 0.87 -7.63 5.91
CA LEU A 181 1.42 -8.95 6.20
C LEU A 181 2.76 -8.87 6.93
N ALA A 182 3.62 -7.92 6.54
CA ALA A 182 4.94 -7.76 7.14
C ALA A 182 4.93 -7.18 8.56
N LEU A 183 4.08 -6.19 8.82
CA LEU A 183 4.15 -5.40 10.06
C LEU A 183 2.99 -5.62 11.02
N GLN A 184 1.82 -6.00 10.52
CA GLN A 184 0.59 -5.98 11.32
C GLN A 184 -0.08 -7.34 11.46
N PHE A 185 0.26 -8.32 10.61
CA PHE A 185 -0.48 -9.57 10.55
C PHE A 185 -0.39 -10.37 11.86
N SER A 186 0.80 -10.54 12.43
CA SER A 186 0.99 -11.32 13.68
C SER A 186 0.26 -10.69 14.85
N SER A 187 0.36 -9.37 15.04
CA SER A 187 -0.38 -8.67 16.10
C SER A 187 -1.89 -8.68 15.87
N PHE A 188 -2.32 -8.56 14.61
CA PHE A 188 -3.72 -8.67 14.24
C PHE A 188 -4.28 -10.07 14.51
N ALA A 189 -3.55 -11.11 14.12
CA ALA A 189 -3.95 -12.51 14.32
C ALA A 189 -4.21 -12.83 15.79
N SER A 190 -3.41 -12.31 16.72
CA SER A 190 -3.59 -12.49 18.15
C SER A 190 -4.91 -11.87 18.70
N THR A 191 -5.50 -10.92 17.95
CA THR A 191 -6.81 -10.32 18.31
C THR A 191 -8.01 -11.10 17.78
N VAL A 192 -7.80 -12.08 16.90
CA VAL A 192 -8.86 -12.87 16.26
C VAL A 192 -8.88 -14.27 16.86
N SER A 193 -9.84 -14.53 17.74
CA SER A 193 -10.00 -15.83 18.41
C SER A 193 -10.52 -16.95 17.49
N ASP A 194 -11.15 -16.61 16.37
CA ASP A 194 -11.75 -17.53 15.41
C ASP A 194 -10.79 -17.77 14.23
N SER A 195 -10.22 -18.98 14.17
CA SER A 195 -9.26 -19.38 13.14
C SER A 195 -9.87 -19.35 11.72
N ASP A 196 -11.13 -19.77 11.53
CA ASP A 196 -11.77 -19.76 10.22
C ASP A 196 -12.04 -18.33 9.75
N LYS A 197 -12.35 -17.43 10.68
CA LYS A 197 -12.46 -15.99 10.39
C LYS A 197 -11.10 -15.41 9.96
N LEU A 198 -10.00 -15.79 10.62
CA LEU A 198 -8.65 -15.37 10.26
C LEU A 198 -8.28 -15.88 8.85
N VAL A 199 -8.51 -17.15 8.55
CA VAL A 199 -8.35 -17.74 7.22
C VAL A 199 -9.15 -16.94 6.17
N GLY A 200 -10.41 -16.61 6.45
CA GLY A 200 -11.24 -15.81 5.56
C GLY A 200 -10.73 -14.40 5.30
N ILE A 201 -10.06 -13.77 6.29
CA ILE A 201 -9.43 -12.46 6.14
C ILE A 201 -8.19 -12.56 5.25
N VAL A 202 -7.33 -13.55 5.49
CA VAL A 202 -6.12 -13.81 4.67
C VAL A 202 -6.53 -14.11 3.23
N ARG A 203 -7.53 -14.98 3.01
CA ARG A 203 -8.05 -15.30 1.66
C ARG A 203 -8.52 -14.05 0.91
N LYS A 204 -9.27 -13.16 1.58
CA LYS A 204 -9.71 -11.89 0.97
C LYS A 204 -8.55 -10.95 0.67
N THR A 205 -7.52 -10.93 1.50
CA THR A 205 -6.30 -10.14 1.28
C THR A 205 -5.53 -10.69 0.08
N TRP A 206 -5.35 -12.01 0.02
CA TRP A 206 -4.69 -12.71 -1.08
C TRP A 206 -5.39 -12.50 -2.41
N ALA A 207 -6.73 -12.60 -2.41
CA ALA A 207 -7.53 -12.42 -3.62
C ALA A 207 -7.43 -11.02 -4.24
N LYS A 208 -7.10 -9.98 -3.44
CA LYS A 208 -6.91 -8.62 -3.92
C LYS A 208 -5.55 -8.38 -4.56
N MET A 209 -4.55 -9.22 -4.25
CA MET A 209 -3.21 -9.07 -4.77
C MET A 209 -3.10 -9.61 -6.20
N THR A 210 -2.29 -8.94 -7.01
CA THR A 210 -1.87 -9.44 -8.32
C THR A 210 -0.99 -10.68 -8.18
N GLY A 211 -0.67 -11.34 -9.29
CA GLY A 211 0.30 -12.44 -9.30
C GLY A 211 1.66 -12.02 -8.76
N LEU A 212 2.09 -10.78 -9.05
CA LEU A 212 3.34 -10.22 -8.57
C LEU A 212 3.31 -10.01 -7.04
N GLY A 213 2.24 -9.40 -6.52
CA GLY A 213 2.08 -9.21 -5.07
C GLY A 213 2.08 -10.53 -4.30
N ARG A 214 1.39 -11.55 -4.83
CA ARG A 214 1.37 -12.91 -4.24
C ARG A 214 2.74 -13.57 -4.27
N HIS A 215 3.49 -13.41 -5.36
CA HIS A 215 4.85 -13.93 -5.45
C HIS A 215 5.74 -13.33 -4.36
N VAL A 216 5.78 -12.00 -4.23
CA VAL A 216 6.56 -11.31 -3.18
C VAL A 216 6.12 -11.75 -1.78
N ALA A 217 4.82 -11.90 -1.53
CA ALA A 217 4.32 -12.39 -0.25
C ALA A 217 4.81 -13.81 0.06
N GLY A 218 4.76 -14.71 -0.94
CA GLY A 218 5.21 -16.11 -0.79
C GLY A 218 6.70 -16.21 -0.49
N GLU A 219 7.53 -15.52 -1.26
CA GLU A 219 8.99 -15.61 -1.15
C GLU A 219 9.53 -14.94 0.12
N GLU A 220 8.97 -13.82 0.54
CA GLU A 220 9.60 -12.98 1.56
C GLU A 220 8.91 -13.02 2.92
N LEU A 221 7.59 -13.19 2.94
CA LEU A 221 6.83 -13.01 4.18
C LEU A 221 6.37 -14.33 4.80
N VAL A 222 5.90 -15.27 3.99
CA VAL A 222 5.37 -16.53 4.52
C VAL A 222 6.43 -17.32 5.25
N GLY A 223 7.67 -17.34 4.75
CA GLY A 223 8.79 -18.03 5.39
C GLY A 223 9.14 -17.53 6.80
N GLY A 224 8.91 -16.25 7.08
CA GLY A 224 9.19 -15.60 8.36
C GLY A 224 8.09 -15.73 9.43
N LEU A 225 6.91 -16.25 9.08
CA LEU A 225 5.82 -16.47 10.02
C LEU A 225 6.12 -17.67 10.93
N ASP A 226 5.49 -17.73 12.12
CA ASP A 226 5.43 -18.94 12.93
C ASP A 226 4.60 -20.03 12.24
N ASP A 227 4.70 -21.26 12.72
CA ASP A 227 4.07 -22.42 12.06
C ASP A 227 2.53 -22.35 12.07
N GLU A 228 1.92 -21.75 13.09
CA GLU A 228 0.48 -21.57 13.19
C GLU A 228 -0.02 -20.58 12.12
N LEU A 229 0.63 -19.43 11.99
CA LEU A 229 0.30 -18.44 10.98
C LEU A 229 0.62 -18.92 9.55
N LYS A 230 1.69 -19.71 9.37
CA LYS A 230 1.96 -20.37 8.09
C LYS A 230 0.81 -21.30 7.70
N ALA A 231 0.32 -22.11 8.64
CA ALA A 231 -0.80 -23.02 8.37
C ALA A 231 -2.07 -22.23 7.97
N VAL A 232 -2.35 -21.11 8.62
CA VAL A 232 -3.46 -20.20 8.27
C VAL A 232 -3.31 -19.67 6.85
N VAL A 233 -2.12 -19.19 6.48
CA VAL A 233 -1.86 -18.68 5.13
C VAL A 233 -2.01 -19.79 4.09
N LEU A 234 -1.38 -20.95 4.30
CA LEU A 234 -1.46 -22.09 3.38
C LEU A 234 -2.92 -22.53 3.17
N LYS A 235 -3.72 -22.65 4.25
CA LYS A 235 -5.14 -22.97 4.15
C LYS A 235 -5.91 -21.91 3.36
N ALA A 236 -5.57 -20.62 3.53
CA ALA A 236 -6.25 -19.52 2.86
C ALA A 236 -5.98 -19.45 1.35
N VAL A 237 -4.80 -19.88 0.89
CA VAL A 237 -4.38 -19.80 -0.52
C VAL A 237 -4.61 -21.09 -1.31
N SER A 238 -4.90 -22.21 -0.65
CA SER A 238 -5.14 -23.52 -1.28
C SER A 238 -6.58 -23.73 -1.74
N GLU A 239 -7.50 -22.90 -1.32
CA GLU A 239 -8.93 -22.91 -1.67
C GLU A 239 -9.27 -21.71 -2.57
#